data_3bd80f6d96db965fdfb214647eac0d16
#
_entry.id   3bd80f6d96db965fdfb214647eac0d16
#
_cell.length_a   1.000
_cell.length_b   1.000
_cell.length_c   1.000
_cell.angle_alpha   90.00
_cell.angle_beta   90.00
_cell.angle_gamma   90.00
#
_symmetry.space_group_name_H-M   'P 1'
#
loop_
_entity.id
_entity.type
_entity.pdbx_description
1 polymer ?
#
loop_
_entity_poly.entity_id
_entity_poly.type
_entity_poly.pdbx_seq_one_letter_code
_entity_poly.pdbx_strand_id
1 'polypeptide(L)'
;MEVLRRELFPGVWLRTVHTHKFKSSYLSLTLMAPLSAETASANALIPAVLRRGTEAHPDLESLSAALDELYGGAIEPIVRKKGETQCVGFAASFLDDAYALEGEPVLEGAAALLGELLLRPRTEKGMFYPDYVAGERSNLVDRIRAQVNDKRYYALSRLTQLMCEGEAFGVDKLGDEGRAAALTPRKLWKRYQELLSTAEIELYYCGSAAPDRVAEALSAALSGLPRSEERLEADCEVRLHAGAEPRLEEERMDVTQGKLALGFRTGGITCWEEDYPALVMCNAVFGATPLSKLFLNVREKRSLCYYASSNLEKMKGLLLVSSGIEFGQYQQARDEILAQLEAVRRGEMEDWELEGARRTLIGGHRSTLDDQSRLEEFWLGQTAAGLDTGIEELVEGLKAVTREQVAAAAQKLELDTVYFLNGKEG
;
A
#
# COMPACT_ATOMS: atom_id res chain seq x y z
N MET A 1 -8.94 -2.49 -22.96
CA MET A 1 -7.98 -3.00 -21.97
C MET A 1 -8.50 -4.36 -21.54
N GLU A 2 -7.77 -5.41 -21.82
CA GLU A 2 -8.12 -6.79 -21.46
C GLU A 2 -7.32 -7.19 -20.23
N VAL A 3 -7.99 -7.68 -19.20
CA VAL A 3 -7.36 -8.11 -17.94
C VAL A 3 -7.57 -9.61 -17.77
N LEU A 4 -6.47 -10.34 -17.59
CA LEU A 4 -6.49 -11.79 -17.37
C LEU A 4 -5.64 -12.12 -16.13
N ARG A 5 -6.08 -13.07 -15.31
CA ARG A 5 -5.30 -13.63 -14.20
C ARG A 5 -5.23 -15.13 -14.34
N ARG A 6 -4.02 -15.69 -14.24
CA ARG A 6 -3.79 -17.15 -14.33
C ARG A 6 -2.65 -17.58 -13.41
N GLU A 7 -2.71 -18.83 -12.98
CA GLU A 7 -1.61 -19.45 -12.24
C GLU A 7 -0.55 -19.96 -13.23
N LEU A 8 0.72 -19.62 -13.00
CA LEU A 8 1.87 -20.14 -13.78
C LEU A 8 2.50 -21.37 -13.11
N PHE A 9 2.66 -21.30 -11.80
CA PHE A 9 3.17 -22.37 -10.94
C PHE A 9 2.35 -22.41 -9.64
N PRO A 10 2.42 -23.46 -8.83
CA PRO A 10 1.70 -23.51 -7.56
C PRO A 10 1.96 -22.28 -6.68
N GLY A 11 0.91 -21.46 -6.46
CA GLY A 11 0.94 -20.20 -5.69
C GLY A 11 1.74 -19.09 -6.36
N VAL A 12 1.91 -19.12 -7.69
CA VAL A 12 2.50 -18.04 -8.50
C VAL A 12 1.50 -17.63 -9.55
N TRP A 13 0.94 -16.45 -9.38
CA TRP A 13 -0.12 -15.92 -10.24
C TRP A 13 0.42 -14.82 -11.14
N LEU A 14 -0.09 -14.76 -12.35
CA LEU A 14 0.19 -13.67 -13.29
C LEU A 14 -1.10 -12.94 -13.65
N ARG A 15 -1.10 -11.65 -13.42
CA ARG A 15 -2.13 -10.74 -13.93
C ARG A 15 -1.56 -9.93 -15.08
N THR A 16 -2.20 -10.02 -16.24
CA THR A 16 -1.84 -9.24 -17.43
C THR A 16 -2.92 -8.21 -17.74
N VAL A 17 -2.48 -6.98 -18.01
CA VAL A 17 -3.31 -5.91 -18.59
C VAL A 17 -2.79 -5.61 -19.98
N HIS A 18 -3.42 -6.22 -20.99
CA HIS A 18 -3.04 -6.03 -22.38
C HIS A 18 -3.61 -4.71 -22.90
N THR A 19 -2.71 -3.82 -23.34
CA THR A 19 -3.08 -2.49 -23.83
C THR A 19 -1.96 -1.85 -24.65
N HIS A 20 -2.31 -1.09 -25.71
CA HIS A 20 -1.41 -0.29 -26.52
C HIS A 20 -1.37 1.19 -26.10
N LYS A 21 -1.86 1.52 -24.92
CA LYS A 21 -2.01 2.90 -24.45
C LYS A 21 -0.67 3.55 -24.09
N PHE A 22 0.29 2.76 -23.65
CA PHE A 22 1.55 3.23 -23.08
C PHE A 22 2.73 2.95 -24.00
N LYS A 23 3.78 3.77 -23.90
CA LYS A 23 5.05 3.56 -24.61
C LYS A 23 6.04 2.72 -23.82
N SER A 24 5.77 2.50 -22.54
CA SER A 24 6.50 1.60 -21.65
C SER A 24 5.64 0.43 -21.27
N SER A 25 6.26 -0.70 -20.98
CA SER A 25 5.65 -1.81 -20.25
C SER A 25 6.01 -1.71 -18.77
N TYR A 26 5.09 -2.14 -17.92
CA TYR A 26 5.27 -2.21 -16.47
C TYR A 26 5.15 -3.64 -16.00
N LEU A 27 6.14 -4.07 -15.22
CA LEU A 27 6.20 -5.38 -14.58
C LEU A 27 6.26 -5.21 -13.06
N SER A 28 5.59 -6.06 -12.30
CA SER A 28 5.90 -6.22 -10.88
C SER A 28 5.97 -7.70 -10.50
N LEU A 29 6.79 -7.99 -9.52
CA LEU A 29 6.93 -9.28 -8.87
C LEU A 29 6.81 -9.04 -7.37
N THR A 30 5.75 -9.56 -6.76
CA THR A 30 5.41 -9.30 -5.37
C THR A 30 5.25 -10.61 -4.60
N LEU A 31 6.08 -10.81 -3.58
CA LEU A 31 5.92 -11.88 -2.60
C LEU A 31 4.99 -11.36 -1.49
N MET A 32 3.92 -12.09 -1.22
CA MET A 32 2.92 -11.75 -0.21
C MET A 32 3.08 -12.66 1.00
N ALA A 33 3.22 -12.07 2.17
CA ALA A 33 3.38 -12.79 3.42
C ALA A 33 2.59 -12.12 4.55
N PRO A 34 2.17 -12.86 5.59
CA PRO A 34 1.57 -12.26 6.77
C PRO A 34 2.47 -11.19 7.37
N LEU A 35 1.90 -10.05 7.71
CA LEU A 35 2.60 -8.98 8.40
C LEU A 35 2.78 -9.39 9.86
N SER A 36 4.01 -9.47 10.33
CA SER A 36 4.31 -9.76 11.73
C SER A 36 5.52 -8.95 12.22
N ALA A 37 5.53 -8.63 13.50
CA ALA A 37 6.65 -7.91 14.11
C ALA A 37 7.98 -8.68 13.97
N GLU A 38 7.93 -10.02 13.97
CA GLU A 38 9.10 -10.89 13.90
C GLU A 38 9.76 -10.87 12.52
N THR A 39 8.97 -10.75 11.45
CA THR A 39 9.44 -10.95 10.08
C THR A 39 9.47 -9.68 9.23
N ALA A 40 8.73 -8.63 9.62
CA ALA A 40 8.54 -7.43 8.80
C ALA A 40 9.86 -6.76 8.39
N SER A 41 10.82 -6.60 9.32
CA SER A 41 12.12 -5.99 8.99
C SER A 41 12.96 -6.85 8.05
N ALA A 42 12.90 -8.19 8.21
CA ALA A 42 13.62 -9.10 7.32
C ALA A 42 13.02 -9.09 5.92
N ASN A 43 11.69 -9.17 5.81
CA ASN A 43 10.97 -9.09 4.54
C ASN A 43 11.26 -7.77 3.82
N ALA A 44 11.24 -6.65 4.54
CA ALA A 44 11.51 -5.32 3.98
C ALA A 44 12.96 -5.15 3.47
N LEU A 45 13.91 -5.86 4.08
CA LEU A 45 15.34 -5.78 3.72
C LEU A 45 15.68 -6.61 2.47
N ILE A 46 15.00 -7.75 2.26
CA ILE A 46 15.32 -8.71 1.20
C ILE A 46 15.38 -8.06 -0.20
N PRO A 47 14.36 -7.33 -0.69
CA PRO A 47 14.40 -6.76 -2.03
C PRO A 47 15.56 -5.76 -2.24
N ALA A 48 15.87 -4.98 -1.21
CA ALA A 48 16.97 -4.03 -1.27
C ALA A 48 18.34 -4.74 -1.41
N VAL A 49 18.54 -5.84 -0.68
CA VAL A 49 19.76 -6.65 -0.78
C VAL A 49 19.85 -7.35 -2.12
N LEU A 50 18.75 -7.92 -2.63
CA LEU A 50 18.69 -8.56 -3.95
C LEU A 50 19.05 -7.56 -5.07
N ARG A 51 18.62 -6.31 -4.98
CA ARG A 51 18.89 -5.26 -5.96
C ARG A 51 20.35 -4.79 -5.99
N ARG A 52 21.17 -5.21 -5.01
CA ARG A 52 22.60 -4.83 -4.95
C ARG A 52 23.48 -5.58 -5.95
N GLY A 53 23.07 -6.77 -6.36
CA GLY A 53 23.83 -7.55 -7.34
C GLY A 53 23.42 -9.02 -7.38
N THR A 54 23.70 -9.63 -8.51
CA THR A 54 23.41 -11.03 -8.83
C THR A 54 24.70 -11.80 -9.07
N GLU A 55 24.60 -13.07 -9.43
CA GLU A 55 25.77 -13.88 -9.85
C GLU A 55 26.37 -13.37 -11.17
N ALA A 56 25.54 -12.97 -12.15
CA ALA A 56 26.00 -12.46 -13.43
C ALA A 56 26.31 -10.95 -13.41
N HIS A 57 25.59 -10.19 -12.59
CA HIS A 57 25.77 -8.74 -12.42
C HIS A 57 26.12 -8.46 -10.95
N PRO A 58 27.39 -8.61 -10.55
CA PRO A 58 27.75 -8.70 -9.13
C PRO A 58 27.66 -7.37 -8.36
N ASP A 59 27.41 -6.24 -9.01
CA ASP A 59 27.32 -4.93 -8.39
C ASP A 59 26.32 -4.01 -9.10
N LEU A 60 26.11 -2.81 -8.53
CA LEU A 60 25.18 -1.82 -9.10
C LEU A 60 25.61 -1.30 -10.46
N GLU A 61 26.93 -1.23 -10.75
CA GLU A 61 27.45 -0.76 -12.02
C GLU A 61 27.08 -1.73 -13.15
N SER A 62 27.35 -3.02 -12.97
CA SER A 62 27.00 -4.07 -13.92
C SER A 62 25.48 -4.25 -14.09
N LEU A 63 24.70 -4.10 -13.00
CA LEU A 63 23.24 -4.08 -13.10
C LEU A 63 22.71 -2.86 -13.84
N SER A 64 23.33 -1.67 -13.64
CA SER A 64 22.94 -0.46 -14.38
C SER A 64 23.25 -0.60 -15.86
N ALA A 65 24.42 -1.16 -16.22
CA ALA A 65 24.76 -1.44 -17.61
C ALA A 65 23.74 -2.39 -18.27
N ALA A 66 23.30 -3.46 -17.56
CA ALA A 66 22.27 -4.36 -18.08
C ALA A 66 20.91 -3.67 -18.27
N LEU A 67 20.56 -2.71 -17.40
CA LEU A 67 19.34 -1.91 -17.55
C LEU A 67 19.45 -0.90 -18.70
N ASP A 68 20.65 -0.34 -18.93
CA ASP A 68 20.91 0.54 -20.08
C ASP A 68 20.78 -0.21 -21.42
N GLU A 69 21.23 -1.47 -21.48
CA GLU A 69 21.02 -2.36 -22.64
C GLU A 69 19.52 -2.66 -22.88
N LEU A 70 18.69 -2.53 -21.85
CA LEU A 70 17.23 -2.61 -21.92
C LEU A 70 16.58 -1.22 -22.06
N TYR A 71 17.18 -0.33 -22.84
CA TYR A 71 16.69 1.03 -23.13
C TYR A 71 16.55 1.93 -21.89
N GLY A 72 17.44 1.78 -20.91
CA GLY A 72 17.40 2.54 -19.68
C GLY A 72 16.23 2.15 -18.80
N GLY A 73 15.87 0.86 -18.78
CA GLY A 73 14.85 0.32 -17.92
C GLY A 73 15.14 0.53 -16.42
N ALA A 74 14.13 0.45 -15.59
CA ALA A 74 14.26 0.58 -14.14
C ALA A 74 13.67 -0.65 -13.42
N ILE A 75 14.35 -1.12 -12.38
CA ILE A 75 13.84 -2.13 -11.44
C ILE A 75 14.08 -1.62 -10.03
N GLU A 76 13.00 -1.40 -9.27
CA GLU A 76 13.07 -0.83 -7.94
C GLU A 76 12.50 -1.78 -6.89
N PRO A 77 13.15 -1.90 -5.70
CA PRO A 77 12.60 -2.66 -4.58
C PRO A 77 11.33 -2.01 -4.05
N ILE A 78 10.31 -2.82 -3.78
CA ILE A 78 9.06 -2.38 -3.18
C ILE A 78 8.79 -3.06 -1.85
N VAL A 79 8.23 -2.29 -0.90
CA VAL A 79 7.71 -2.76 0.38
C VAL A 79 6.39 -2.05 0.65
N ARG A 80 5.30 -2.82 0.63
CA ARG A 80 3.94 -2.29 0.79
C ARG A 80 3.20 -3.08 1.87
N LYS A 81 2.10 -2.52 2.34
CA LYS A 81 1.15 -3.16 3.27
C LYS A 81 -0.25 -3.10 2.68
N LYS A 82 -0.94 -4.23 2.66
CA LYS A 82 -2.33 -4.39 2.22
C LYS A 82 -3.09 -5.16 3.29
N GLY A 83 -3.89 -4.47 4.10
CA GLY A 83 -4.43 -5.08 5.29
C GLY A 83 -3.32 -5.64 6.18
N GLU A 84 -3.40 -6.90 6.56
CA GLU A 84 -2.38 -7.61 7.34
C GLU A 84 -1.40 -8.42 6.48
N THR A 85 -1.34 -8.11 5.19
CA THR A 85 -0.36 -8.67 4.24
C THR A 85 0.78 -7.68 4.00
N GLN A 86 2.01 -8.13 4.20
CA GLN A 86 3.20 -7.43 3.74
C GLN A 86 3.55 -7.90 2.32
N CYS A 87 3.68 -6.95 1.41
CA CYS A 87 3.98 -7.17 0.00
C CYS A 87 5.38 -6.64 -0.30
N VAL A 88 6.32 -7.52 -0.65
CA VAL A 88 7.72 -7.18 -0.92
C VAL A 88 8.19 -7.75 -2.24
N GLY A 89 9.05 -7.05 -2.94
CA GLY A 89 9.54 -7.50 -4.25
C GLY A 89 10.04 -6.37 -5.11
N PHE A 90 9.68 -6.38 -6.39
CA PHE A 90 10.17 -5.43 -7.37
C PHE A 90 9.04 -4.85 -8.22
N ALA A 91 9.18 -3.57 -8.54
CA ALA A 91 8.47 -2.90 -9.62
C ALA A 91 9.46 -2.53 -10.71
N ALA A 92 9.10 -2.75 -11.96
CA ALA A 92 9.96 -2.54 -13.11
C ALA A 92 9.22 -1.81 -14.23
N SER A 93 9.92 -0.90 -14.92
CA SER A 93 9.41 -0.20 -16.08
C SER A 93 10.46 -0.24 -17.20
N PHE A 94 10.03 -0.63 -18.38
CA PHE A 94 10.88 -0.79 -19.56
C PHE A 94 10.21 -0.17 -20.78
N LEU A 95 10.99 0.08 -21.84
CA LEU A 95 10.42 0.44 -23.14
C LEU A 95 9.52 -0.71 -23.62
N ASP A 96 8.32 -0.40 -24.09
CA ASP A 96 7.46 -1.42 -24.68
C ASP A 96 8.03 -1.88 -26.04
N ASP A 97 8.01 -3.18 -26.30
CA ASP A 97 8.57 -3.80 -27.50
C ASP A 97 8.10 -3.17 -28.81
N ALA A 98 6.88 -2.61 -28.82
CA ALA A 98 6.34 -1.90 -29.98
C ALA A 98 7.14 -0.65 -30.36
N TYR A 99 8.00 -0.17 -29.47
CA TYR A 99 8.86 1.00 -29.66
C TYR A 99 10.35 0.66 -29.68
N ALA A 100 10.72 -0.60 -29.46
CA ALA A 100 12.10 -1.07 -29.53
C ALA A 100 12.62 -1.04 -30.97
N LEU A 101 13.95 -0.80 -31.13
CA LEU A 101 14.59 -0.80 -32.43
C LEU A 101 14.62 -2.23 -33.00
N GLU A 102 14.36 -2.34 -34.31
CA GLU A 102 14.47 -3.60 -35.07
C GLU A 102 13.69 -4.79 -34.46
N GLY A 103 12.73 -4.54 -33.53
CA GLY A 103 11.93 -5.58 -32.88
C GLY A 103 12.68 -6.35 -31.80
N GLU A 104 13.64 -5.72 -31.14
CA GLU A 104 14.35 -6.31 -30.00
C GLU A 104 13.39 -6.74 -28.89
N PRO A 105 13.58 -7.95 -28.31
CA PRO A 105 12.67 -8.51 -27.30
C PRO A 105 12.96 -7.96 -25.90
N VAL A 106 12.56 -6.74 -25.62
CA VAL A 106 12.78 -6.06 -24.32
C VAL A 106 12.07 -6.80 -23.18
N LEU A 107 10.86 -7.32 -23.43
CA LEU A 107 10.09 -8.07 -22.42
C LEU A 107 10.86 -9.27 -21.86
N GLU A 108 11.43 -10.09 -22.73
CA GLU A 108 12.18 -11.29 -22.32
C GLU A 108 13.43 -10.92 -21.52
N GLY A 109 14.14 -9.88 -21.94
CA GLY A 109 15.30 -9.34 -21.20
C GLY A 109 14.92 -8.81 -19.82
N ALA A 110 13.83 -8.06 -19.73
CA ALA A 110 13.29 -7.54 -18.49
C ALA A 110 12.85 -8.66 -17.53
N ALA A 111 12.12 -9.65 -18.05
CA ALA A 111 11.69 -10.81 -17.29
C ALA A 111 12.89 -11.64 -16.79
N ALA A 112 13.89 -11.87 -17.64
CA ALA A 112 15.11 -12.59 -17.27
C ALA A 112 15.87 -11.90 -16.15
N LEU A 113 16.03 -10.56 -16.22
CA LEU A 113 16.71 -9.79 -15.18
C LEU A 113 15.94 -9.78 -13.86
N LEU A 114 14.59 -9.71 -13.89
CA LEU A 114 13.75 -9.88 -12.69
C LEU A 114 13.92 -11.27 -12.07
N GLY A 115 13.89 -12.32 -12.88
CA GLY A 115 14.11 -13.69 -12.43
C GLY A 115 15.52 -13.89 -11.84
N GLU A 116 16.54 -13.27 -12.45
CA GLU A 116 17.91 -13.31 -11.96
C GLU A 116 18.04 -12.62 -10.59
N LEU A 117 17.48 -11.42 -10.43
CA LEU A 117 17.45 -10.70 -9.16
C LEU A 117 16.78 -11.53 -8.06
N LEU A 118 15.68 -12.21 -8.39
CA LEU A 118 14.97 -13.02 -7.40
C LEU A 118 15.69 -14.33 -7.05
N LEU A 119 16.24 -15.05 -8.05
CA LEU A 119 16.66 -16.45 -7.89
C LEU A 119 18.17 -16.64 -7.82
N ARG A 120 18.96 -15.69 -8.32
CA ARG A 120 20.42 -15.79 -8.43
C ARG A 120 21.13 -14.57 -7.82
N PRO A 121 20.82 -14.22 -6.55
CA PRO A 121 21.49 -13.10 -5.89
C PRO A 121 22.98 -13.41 -5.70
N ARG A 122 23.81 -12.36 -5.62
CA ARG A 122 25.20 -12.51 -5.22
C ARG A 122 25.32 -13.08 -3.81
N THR A 123 26.04 -14.18 -3.69
CA THR A 123 26.22 -14.91 -2.42
C THR A 123 27.69 -15.07 -2.05
N GLU A 124 27.93 -15.25 -0.77
CA GLU A 124 29.22 -15.70 -0.22
C GLU A 124 28.99 -16.81 0.79
N LYS A 125 29.67 -17.93 0.64
CA LYS A 125 29.55 -19.10 1.53
C LYS A 125 28.10 -19.58 1.73
N GLY A 126 27.29 -19.51 0.65
CA GLY A 126 25.89 -19.96 0.65
C GLY A 126 24.93 -19.05 1.40
N MET A 127 25.26 -17.78 1.56
CA MET A 127 24.42 -16.74 2.17
C MET A 127 24.53 -15.45 1.34
N PHE A 128 23.68 -14.48 1.58
CA PHE A 128 23.82 -13.15 1.00
C PHE A 128 25.19 -12.55 1.25
N TYR A 129 25.71 -11.81 0.28
CA TYR A 129 26.98 -11.11 0.39
C TYR A 129 26.96 -10.16 1.60
N PRO A 130 27.90 -10.31 2.57
CA PRO A 130 27.80 -9.65 3.87
C PRO A 130 27.77 -8.12 3.80
N ASP A 131 28.56 -7.53 2.88
CA ASP A 131 28.63 -6.06 2.77
C ASP A 131 27.31 -5.47 2.23
N TYR A 132 26.59 -6.21 1.35
CA TYR A 132 25.27 -5.78 0.87
C TYR A 132 24.25 -5.81 1.98
N VAL A 133 24.24 -6.86 2.79
CA VAL A 133 23.38 -6.94 3.97
C VAL A 133 23.72 -5.84 4.97
N ALA A 134 24.99 -5.56 5.22
CA ALA A 134 25.39 -4.52 6.16
C ALA A 134 24.97 -3.12 5.70
N GLY A 135 25.20 -2.81 4.42
CA GLY A 135 24.82 -1.51 3.83
C GLY A 135 23.31 -1.31 3.82
N GLU A 136 22.54 -2.27 3.28
CA GLU A 136 21.08 -2.13 3.20
C GLU A 136 20.40 -2.22 4.56
N ARG A 137 20.96 -2.93 5.52
CA ARG A 137 20.50 -2.91 6.91
C ARG A 137 20.65 -1.51 7.53
N SER A 138 21.78 -0.84 7.31
CA SER A 138 21.96 0.54 7.76
C SER A 138 20.92 1.47 7.11
N ASN A 139 20.73 1.35 5.81
CA ASN A 139 19.74 2.13 5.07
C ASN A 139 18.31 1.88 5.59
N LEU A 140 17.95 0.62 5.91
CA LEU A 140 16.64 0.29 6.48
C LEU A 140 16.44 0.93 7.86
N VAL A 141 17.45 0.84 8.73
CA VAL A 141 17.42 1.47 10.07
C VAL A 141 17.24 2.99 9.93
N ASP A 142 17.98 3.62 9.04
CA ASP A 142 17.87 5.06 8.81
C ASP A 142 16.49 5.45 8.23
N ARG A 143 15.92 4.64 7.33
CA ARG A 143 14.55 4.83 6.83
C ARG A 143 13.50 4.71 7.94
N ILE A 144 13.63 3.74 8.83
CA ILE A 144 12.73 3.57 9.98
C ILE A 144 12.82 4.81 10.89
N ARG A 145 14.03 5.24 11.23
CA ARG A 145 14.24 6.45 12.03
C ARG A 145 13.72 7.71 11.37
N ALA A 146 13.88 7.83 10.06
CA ALA A 146 13.44 9.00 9.29
C ALA A 146 11.92 9.16 9.22
N GLN A 147 11.12 8.13 9.50
CA GLN A 147 9.65 8.21 9.49
C GLN A 147 9.12 9.31 10.43
N VAL A 148 9.81 9.54 11.56
CA VAL A 148 9.44 10.59 12.50
C VAL A 148 9.55 12.00 11.91
N ASN A 149 10.32 12.21 10.84
CA ASN A 149 10.50 13.52 10.20
C ASN A 149 9.24 14.00 9.48
N ASP A 150 8.45 13.09 8.89
CA ASP A 150 7.11 13.41 8.41
C ASP A 150 6.11 13.28 9.56
N LYS A 151 5.86 14.41 10.23
CA LYS A 151 4.98 14.45 11.42
C LYS A 151 3.53 14.09 11.13
N ARG A 152 3.05 14.26 9.88
CA ARG A 152 1.71 13.84 9.47
C ARG A 152 1.63 12.34 9.36
N TYR A 153 2.59 11.73 8.67
CA TYR A 153 2.71 10.27 8.57
C TYR A 153 2.91 9.64 9.95
N TYR A 154 3.82 10.21 10.75
CA TYR A 154 4.10 9.74 12.10
C TYR A 154 2.85 9.70 12.98
N ALA A 155 2.06 10.79 13.00
CA ALA A 155 0.83 10.86 13.81
C ALA A 155 -0.19 9.79 13.40
N LEU A 156 -0.39 9.57 12.08
CA LEU A 156 -1.29 8.51 11.60
C LEU A 156 -0.75 7.11 11.90
N SER A 157 0.56 6.91 11.78
CA SER A 157 1.19 5.62 12.13
C SER A 157 1.04 5.33 13.63
N ARG A 158 1.27 6.33 14.49
CA ARG A 158 1.05 6.18 15.94
C ARG A 158 -0.41 5.89 16.28
N LEU A 159 -1.35 6.64 15.69
CA LEU A 159 -2.78 6.36 15.84
C LEU A 159 -3.10 4.91 15.46
N THR A 160 -2.61 4.44 14.30
CA THR A 160 -2.86 3.07 13.82
C THR A 160 -2.25 2.03 14.76
N GLN A 161 -1.04 2.25 15.28
CA GLN A 161 -0.41 1.36 16.25
C GLN A 161 -1.22 1.25 17.55
N LEU A 162 -1.76 2.38 18.04
CA LEU A 162 -2.58 2.43 19.26
C LEU A 162 -3.93 1.73 19.06
N MET A 163 -4.61 2.00 17.94
CA MET A 163 -5.89 1.36 17.59
C MET A 163 -5.78 -0.14 17.39
N CYS A 164 -4.68 -0.58 16.79
CA CYS A 164 -4.44 -1.97 16.41
C CYS A 164 -3.36 -2.62 17.30
N GLU A 165 -3.31 -2.21 18.56
CA GLU A 165 -2.42 -2.83 19.54
C GLU A 165 -2.78 -4.31 19.72
N GLY A 166 -1.80 -5.21 19.50
CA GLY A 166 -2.01 -6.65 19.51
C GLY A 166 -2.51 -7.23 18.17
N GLU A 167 -2.88 -6.42 17.19
CA GLU A 167 -3.22 -6.85 15.84
C GLU A 167 -2.00 -6.74 14.91
N ALA A 168 -1.89 -7.62 13.91
CA ALA A 168 -0.82 -7.56 12.92
C ALA A 168 -0.80 -6.21 12.16
N PHE A 169 -1.98 -5.62 11.94
CA PHE A 169 -2.10 -4.31 11.29
C PHE A 169 -1.38 -3.17 12.04
N GLY A 170 -1.17 -3.27 13.34
CA GLY A 170 -0.39 -2.30 14.13
C GLY A 170 1.11 -2.30 13.78
N VAL A 171 1.61 -3.34 13.11
CA VAL A 171 3.02 -3.46 12.72
C VAL A 171 3.32 -2.58 11.50
N ASP A 172 4.42 -1.81 11.55
CA ASP A 172 4.90 -1.06 10.38
C ASP A 172 5.44 -2.00 9.30
N LYS A 173 5.21 -1.67 8.03
CA LYS A 173 5.70 -2.46 6.88
C LYS A 173 7.22 -2.59 6.80
N LEU A 174 7.98 -1.69 7.42
CA LEU A 174 9.43 -1.75 7.52
C LEU A 174 9.88 -2.50 8.80
N GLY A 175 8.95 -2.85 9.68
CA GLY A 175 9.23 -3.42 10.99
C GLY A 175 9.73 -2.38 11.99
N ASP A 176 10.64 -2.78 12.86
CA ASP A 176 11.21 -1.91 13.89
C ASP A 176 12.74 -1.84 13.83
N GLU A 177 13.30 -0.76 14.38
CA GLU A 177 14.73 -0.46 14.38
C GLU A 177 15.57 -1.57 15.02
N GLY A 178 15.13 -2.08 16.18
CA GLY A 178 15.89 -3.06 16.94
C GLY A 178 16.02 -4.39 16.19
N ARG A 179 14.90 -4.87 15.63
CA ARG A 179 14.89 -6.09 14.80
C ARG A 179 15.66 -5.90 13.51
N ALA A 180 15.50 -4.76 12.85
CA ALA A 180 16.25 -4.43 11.63
C ALA A 180 17.76 -4.46 11.89
N ALA A 181 18.24 -3.80 12.95
CA ALA A 181 19.66 -3.76 13.33
C ALA A 181 20.23 -5.15 13.70
N ALA A 182 19.40 -6.07 14.19
CA ALA A 182 19.79 -7.42 14.59
C ALA A 182 19.83 -8.44 13.43
N LEU A 183 19.50 -8.03 12.20
CA LEU A 183 19.55 -8.90 11.02
C LEU A 183 21.00 -9.24 10.64
N THR A 184 21.22 -10.51 10.37
CA THR A 184 22.50 -11.03 9.89
C THR A 184 22.34 -11.69 8.53
N PRO A 185 23.40 -11.83 7.71
CA PRO A 185 23.31 -12.51 6.41
C PRO A 185 22.64 -13.88 6.49
N ARG A 186 22.95 -14.67 7.53
CA ARG A 186 22.36 -16.00 7.75
C ARG A 186 20.86 -15.97 8.07
N LYS A 187 20.44 -15.05 8.95
CA LYS A 187 19.01 -14.91 9.30
C LYS A 187 18.20 -14.46 8.08
N LEU A 188 18.75 -13.49 7.34
CA LEU A 188 18.10 -12.95 6.15
C LEU A 188 18.01 -13.99 5.04
N TRP A 189 19.07 -14.79 4.82
CA TRP A 189 19.09 -15.87 3.85
C TRP A 189 18.03 -16.93 4.14
N LYS A 190 17.93 -17.36 5.41
CA LYS A 190 16.89 -18.30 5.82
C LYS A 190 15.49 -17.78 5.51
N ARG A 191 15.22 -16.49 5.84
CA ARG A 191 13.91 -15.88 5.58
C ARG A 191 13.61 -15.75 4.08
N TYR A 192 14.62 -15.38 3.30
CA TYR A 192 14.51 -15.33 1.84
C TYR A 192 14.13 -16.69 1.24
N GLN A 193 14.80 -17.76 1.64
CA GLN A 193 14.48 -19.11 1.19
C GLN A 193 13.06 -19.55 1.58
N GLU A 194 12.62 -19.21 2.78
CA GLU A 194 11.26 -19.45 3.25
C GLU A 194 10.23 -18.68 2.38
N LEU A 195 10.46 -17.40 2.13
CA LEU A 195 9.58 -16.60 1.27
C LEU A 195 9.48 -17.16 -0.16
N LEU A 196 10.59 -17.54 -0.77
CA LEU A 196 10.58 -18.12 -2.11
C LEU A 196 9.76 -19.40 -2.19
N SER A 197 9.79 -20.21 -1.14
CA SER A 197 9.10 -21.50 -1.13
C SER A 197 7.63 -21.40 -0.72
N THR A 198 7.27 -20.48 0.18
CA THR A 198 5.96 -20.50 0.84
C THR A 198 5.09 -19.26 0.58
N ALA A 199 5.67 -18.09 0.24
CA ALA A 199 4.87 -16.91 -0.05
C ALA A 199 4.02 -17.09 -1.31
N GLU A 200 2.81 -16.56 -1.33
CA GLU A 200 2.09 -16.34 -2.57
C GLU A 200 2.82 -15.26 -3.38
N ILE A 201 2.96 -15.47 -4.69
CA ILE A 201 3.65 -14.55 -5.57
C ILE A 201 2.66 -14.04 -6.62
N GLU A 202 2.46 -12.74 -6.65
CA GLU A 202 1.70 -12.05 -7.68
C GLU A 202 2.66 -11.36 -8.64
N LEU A 203 2.59 -11.77 -9.90
CA LEU A 203 3.23 -11.14 -11.03
C LEU A 203 2.21 -10.25 -11.73
N TYR A 204 2.63 -9.08 -12.13
CA TYR A 204 1.79 -8.17 -12.88
C TYR A 204 2.51 -7.68 -14.13
N TYR A 205 1.79 -7.56 -15.24
CA TYR A 205 2.25 -6.95 -16.48
C TYR A 205 1.20 -6.01 -17.03
N CYS A 206 1.63 -4.84 -17.49
CA CYS A 206 0.80 -3.91 -18.25
C CYS A 206 1.59 -3.39 -19.45
N GLY A 207 1.14 -3.71 -20.66
CA GLY A 207 1.81 -3.34 -21.90
C GLY A 207 1.16 -3.96 -23.13
N SER A 208 1.85 -3.88 -24.27
CA SER A 208 1.32 -4.31 -25.56
C SER A 208 1.56 -5.78 -25.89
N ALA A 209 2.40 -6.48 -25.12
CA ALA A 209 2.68 -7.90 -25.37
C ALA A 209 1.47 -8.79 -25.10
N ALA A 210 1.27 -9.80 -25.94
CA ALA A 210 0.21 -10.76 -25.78
C ALA A 210 0.35 -11.54 -24.44
N PRO A 211 -0.76 -11.83 -23.72
CA PRO A 211 -0.71 -12.48 -22.41
C PRO A 211 0.05 -13.80 -22.38
N ASP A 212 -0.02 -14.61 -23.45
CA ASP A 212 0.69 -15.89 -23.55
C ASP A 212 2.20 -15.70 -23.62
N ARG A 213 2.67 -14.73 -24.42
CA ARG A 213 4.10 -14.38 -24.51
C ARG A 213 4.65 -13.88 -23.15
N VAL A 214 3.87 -13.06 -22.44
CA VAL A 214 4.24 -12.60 -21.08
C VAL A 214 4.40 -13.78 -20.13
N ALA A 215 3.45 -14.74 -20.19
CA ALA A 215 3.51 -15.91 -19.35
C ALA A 215 4.69 -16.82 -19.67
N GLU A 216 5.01 -17.01 -20.96
CA GLU A 216 6.17 -17.79 -21.40
C GLU A 216 7.47 -17.14 -20.91
N ALA A 217 7.63 -15.82 -21.08
CA ALA A 217 8.81 -15.08 -20.64
C ALA A 217 9.02 -15.17 -19.12
N LEU A 218 7.96 -14.93 -18.33
CA LEU A 218 8.03 -15.00 -16.87
C LEU A 218 8.19 -16.43 -16.35
N SER A 219 7.56 -17.42 -17.01
CA SER A 219 7.75 -18.83 -16.65
C SER A 219 9.18 -19.30 -16.90
N ALA A 220 9.79 -18.88 -18.00
CA ALA A 220 11.19 -19.17 -18.29
C ALA A 220 12.13 -18.49 -17.27
N ALA A 221 11.88 -17.22 -16.95
CA ALA A 221 12.66 -16.44 -15.98
C ALA A 221 12.61 -17.00 -14.56
N LEU A 222 11.47 -17.56 -14.16
CA LEU A 222 11.25 -18.17 -12.84
C LEU A 222 11.41 -19.69 -12.82
N SER A 223 11.95 -20.27 -13.88
CA SER A 223 12.26 -21.70 -13.92
C SER A 223 13.23 -22.07 -12.79
N GLY A 224 12.86 -23.07 -11.99
CA GLY A 224 13.65 -23.45 -10.80
C GLY A 224 13.28 -22.70 -9.50
N LEU A 225 12.25 -21.86 -9.50
CA LEU A 225 11.68 -21.27 -8.28
C LEU A 225 11.26 -22.42 -7.32
N PRO A 226 11.83 -22.49 -6.11
CA PRO A 226 11.45 -23.52 -5.14
C PRO A 226 10.04 -23.27 -4.63
N ARG A 227 9.14 -24.25 -4.73
CA ARG A 227 7.78 -24.14 -4.18
C ARG A 227 7.49 -25.29 -3.22
N SER A 228 6.97 -24.97 -2.05
CA SER A 228 6.43 -25.92 -1.07
C SER A 228 4.94 -26.14 -1.32
N GLU A 229 4.37 -27.20 -0.76
CA GLU A 229 2.92 -27.36 -0.65
C GLU A 229 2.33 -26.42 0.41
N GLU A 230 3.10 -26.11 1.45
CA GLU A 230 2.72 -25.13 2.47
C GLU A 230 2.72 -23.71 1.88
N ARG A 231 1.71 -22.91 2.23
CA ARG A 231 1.61 -21.49 1.89
C ARG A 231 1.53 -20.63 3.14
N LEU A 232 2.11 -19.45 3.04
CA LEU A 232 1.89 -18.39 4.02
C LEU A 232 0.53 -17.74 3.69
N GLU A 233 -0.45 -17.96 4.54
CA GLU A 233 -1.75 -17.33 4.42
C GLU A 233 -1.80 -16.12 5.36
N ALA A 234 -2.21 -14.97 4.82
CA ALA A 234 -2.49 -13.78 5.60
C ALA A 234 -4.00 -13.71 5.83
N ASP A 235 -4.41 -13.78 7.08
CA ASP A 235 -5.78 -13.52 7.49
C ASP A 235 -5.87 -12.07 8.00
N CYS A 236 -6.98 -11.38 7.74
CA CYS A 236 -7.18 -10.00 8.15
C CYS A 236 -8.22 -9.95 9.27
N GLU A 237 -7.76 -9.85 10.51
CA GLU A 237 -8.65 -9.69 11.66
C GLU A 237 -9.38 -8.35 11.59
N VAL A 238 -10.71 -8.37 11.69
CA VAL A 238 -11.55 -7.17 11.73
C VAL A 238 -12.20 -7.04 13.09
N ARG A 239 -11.81 -6.00 13.82
CA ARG A 239 -12.47 -5.65 15.08
C ARG A 239 -13.68 -4.77 14.79
N LEU A 240 -14.88 -5.25 15.12
CA LEU A 240 -16.16 -4.63 14.74
C LEU A 240 -16.42 -3.32 15.51
N HIS A 241 -16.12 -3.29 16.81
CA HIS A 241 -16.48 -2.20 17.70
C HIS A 241 -15.27 -1.56 18.36
N ALA A 242 -15.40 -0.28 18.68
CA ALA A 242 -14.48 0.43 19.56
C ALA A 242 -14.66 -0.02 21.03
N GLY A 243 -13.73 0.41 21.90
CA GLY A 243 -13.90 0.26 23.34
C GLY A 243 -15.06 1.12 23.88
N ALA A 244 -15.47 0.88 25.15
CA ALA A 244 -16.55 1.63 25.78
C ALA A 244 -16.33 3.15 25.80
N GLU A 245 -15.05 3.56 25.91
CA GLU A 245 -14.63 4.96 25.79
C GLU A 245 -13.45 5.06 24.82
N PRO A 246 -13.37 6.16 24.02
CA PRO A 246 -12.26 6.36 23.13
C PRO A 246 -10.94 6.52 23.89
N ARG A 247 -9.88 5.91 23.39
CA ARG A 247 -8.52 6.12 23.90
C ARG A 247 -8.04 7.54 23.51
N LEU A 248 -7.57 8.29 24.49
CA LEU A 248 -6.97 9.61 24.27
C LEU A 248 -5.49 9.53 24.56
N GLU A 249 -4.67 9.90 23.59
CA GLU A 249 -3.22 9.85 23.69
C GLU A 249 -2.60 11.17 23.24
N GLU A 250 -1.74 11.76 24.08
CA GLU A 250 -0.96 12.96 23.76
C GLU A 250 0.52 12.64 23.83
N GLU A 251 1.24 12.97 22.76
CA GLU A 251 2.69 12.88 22.68
C GLU A 251 3.28 14.27 22.42
N ARG A 252 4.40 14.60 23.08
CA ARG A 252 5.05 15.91 22.96
C ARG A 252 6.38 15.78 22.23
N MET A 253 6.51 16.55 21.14
CA MET A 253 7.73 16.63 20.34
C MET A 253 8.10 18.07 20.04
N ASP A 254 9.33 18.25 19.56
CA ASP A 254 9.75 19.52 18.97
C ASP A 254 9.10 19.65 17.58
N VAL A 255 7.96 20.33 17.57
CA VAL A 255 7.13 20.58 16.38
C VAL A 255 6.59 22.00 16.43
N THR A 256 6.41 22.59 15.26
CA THR A 256 5.85 23.95 15.11
C THR A 256 4.34 23.96 14.92
N GLN A 257 3.72 22.79 14.78
CA GLN A 257 2.30 22.63 14.51
C GLN A 257 1.79 21.31 15.09
N GLY A 258 0.65 21.35 15.78
CA GLY A 258 -0.03 20.17 16.31
C GLY A 258 -0.53 19.24 15.19
N LYS A 259 -0.47 17.93 15.42
CA LYS A 259 -1.08 16.93 14.54
C LYS A 259 -2.16 16.20 15.33
N LEU A 260 -3.39 16.43 14.94
CA LEU A 260 -4.56 15.77 15.50
C LEU A 260 -4.98 14.64 14.56
N ALA A 261 -5.04 13.42 15.08
CA ALA A 261 -5.53 12.28 14.35
C ALA A 261 -6.65 11.57 15.14
N LEU A 262 -7.74 11.21 14.45
CA LEU A 262 -8.86 10.47 15.02
C LEU A 262 -9.06 9.19 14.22
N GLY A 263 -9.26 8.08 14.92
CA GLY A 263 -9.52 6.79 14.32
C GLY A 263 -10.88 6.25 14.72
N PHE A 264 -11.60 5.72 13.72
CA PHE A 264 -12.91 5.16 13.89
C PHE A 264 -12.94 3.71 13.41
N ARG A 265 -13.67 2.85 14.11
CA ARG A 265 -14.10 1.53 13.61
C ARG A 265 -15.34 1.73 12.76
N THR A 266 -15.48 0.94 11.69
CA THR A 266 -16.58 1.08 10.72
C THR A 266 -17.78 0.19 11.02
N GLY A 267 -17.86 -0.41 12.22
CA GLY A 267 -18.91 -1.36 12.56
C GLY A 267 -18.91 -2.61 11.69
N GLY A 268 -17.72 -3.02 11.22
CA GLY A 268 -17.54 -4.19 10.38
C GLY A 268 -17.66 -3.95 8.88
N ILE A 269 -17.94 -2.73 8.41
CA ILE A 269 -17.94 -2.45 6.97
C ILE A 269 -16.50 -2.47 6.45
N THR A 270 -16.18 -3.48 5.64
CA THR A 270 -14.91 -3.67 4.96
C THR A 270 -15.14 -3.79 3.46
N CYS A 271 -14.06 -3.97 2.68
CA CYS A 271 -14.18 -4.13 1.23
C CYS A 271 -14.91 -5.41 0.79
N TRP A 272 -15.26 -6.30 1.69
CA TRP A 272 -16.01 -7.52 1.43
C TRP A 272 -17.53 -7.36 1.61
N GLU A 273 -17.99 -6.26 2.23
CA GLU A 273 -19.38 -6.04 2.58
C GLU A 273 -20.15 -5.29 1.48
N GLU A 274 -21.42 -5.60 1.33
CA GLU A 274 -22.29 -4.97 0.32
C GLU A 274 -22.44 -3.45 0.49
N ASP A 275 -22.35 -2.96 1.71
CA ASP A 275 -22.45 -1.55 2.06
C ASP A 275 -21.10 -0.79 1.99
N TYR A 276 -20.03 -1.45 1.54
CA TYR A 276 -18.73 -0.81 1.33
C TYR A 276 -18.76 0.41 0.39
N PRO A 277 -19.45 0.40 -0.76
CA PRO A 277 -19.60 1.61 -1.59
C PRO A 277 -20.23 2.78 -0.85
N ALA A 278 -21.17 2.53 0.05
CA ALA A 278 -21.79 3.57 0.88
C ALA A 278 -20.78 4.15 1.89
N LEU A 279 -19.91 3.33 2.48
CA LEU A 279 -18.82 3.79 3.34
C LEU A 279 -17.78 4.61 2.55
N VAL A 280 -17.43 4.23 1.32
CA VAL A 280 -16.55 5.00 0.44
C VAL A 280 -17.15 6.38 0.14
N MET A 281 -18.44 6.44 -0.18
CA MET A 281 -19.15 7.69 -0.38
C MET A 281 -19.22 8.51 0.92
N CYS A 282 -19.47 7.89 2.06
CA CYS A 282 -19.44 8.52 3.37
C CYS A 282 -18.09 9.21 3.64
N ASN A 283 -16.99 8.49 3.44
CA ASN A 283 -15.65 9.03 3.56
C ASN A 283 -15.40 10.21 2.60
N ALA A 284 -15.87 10.11 1.37
CA ALA A 284 -15.71 11.16 0.36
C ALA A 284 -16.44 12.46 0.74
N VAL A 285 -17.68 12.36 1.22
CA VAL A 285 -18.46 13.51 1.72
C VAL A 285 -17.84 14.05 3.02
N PHE A 286 -17.40 13.17 3.90
CA PHE A 286 -16.87 13.56 5.20
C PHE A 286 -15.51 14.27 5.08
N GLY A 287 -14.48 13.62 4.49
CA GLY A 287 -13.14 14.17 4.54
C GLY A 287 -12.17 13.81 3.41
N ALA A 288 -12.54 12.92 2.45
CA ALA A 288 -11.58 12.45 1.46
C ALA A 288 -11.51 13.31 0.17
N THR A 289 -12.39 14.29 0.01
CA THR A 289 -12.42 15.13 -1.20
C THR A 289 -12.23 16.62 -0.90
N PRO A 290 -11.82 17.44 -1.87
CA PRO A 290 -11.76 18.89 -1.72
C PRO A 290 -13.13 19.57 -1.48
N LEU A 291 -14.23 18.85 -1.69
CA LEU A 291 -15.59 19.31 -1.44
C LEU A 291 -16.19 18.74 -0.15
N SER A 292 -15.37 18.06 0.64
CA SER A 292 -15.79 17.39 1.88
C SER A 292 -16.12 18.37 3.01
N LYS A 293 -16.93 17.90 3.95
CA LYS A 293 -17.32 18.68 5.13
C LYS A 293 -16.10 19.09 5.97
N LEU A 294 -15.10 18.22 6.12
CA LEU A 294 -13.87 18.59 6.83
C LEU A 294 -13.13 19.71 6.13
N PHE A 295 -12.98 19.64 4.81
CA PHE A 295 -12.30 20.69 4.07
C PHE A 295 -13.07 22.02 4.13
N LEU A 296 -14.37 22.00 3.81
CA LEU A 296 -15.17 23.23 3.69
C LEU A 296 -15.49 23.87 5.05
N ASN A 297 -15.83 23.07 6.07
CA ASN A 297 -16.31 23.61 7.34
C ASN A 297 -15.18 23.76 8.38
N VAL A 298 -14.27 22.79 8.53
CA VAL A 298 -13.22 22.83 9.54
C VAL A 298 -12.06 23.73 9.06
N ARG A 299 -11.62 23.55 7.81
CA ARG A 299 -10.50 24.32 7.26
C ARG A 299 -10.93 25.69 6.74
N GLU A 300 -11.82 25.75 5.72
CA GLU A 300 -12.11 26.99 5.03
C GLU A 300 -12.99 27.94 5.86
N LYS A 301 -14.11 27.45 6.38
CA LYS A 301 -15.11 28.30 7.06
C LYS A 301 -14.69 28.70 8.46
N ARG A 302 -14.14 27.76 9.25
CA ARG A 302 -13.76 27.99 10.64
C ARG A 302 -12.28 28.26 10.85
N SER A 303 -11.44 27.99 9.85
CA SER A 303 -9.98 28.19 9.91
C SER A 303 -9.31 27.50 11.11
N LEU A 304 -9.82 26.33 11.54
CA LEU A 304 -9.32 25.59 12.69
C LEU A 304 -8.07 24.76 12.38
N CYS A 305 -7.78 24.57 11.10
CA CYS A 305 -6.68 23.71 10.67
C CYS A 305 -6.09 24.15 9.34
N TYR A 306 -4.85 23.76 9.07
CA TYR A 306 -4.19 23.95 7.78
C TYR A 306 -4.61 22.90 6.77
N TYR A 307 -4.92 21.72 7.23
CA TYR A 307 -5.53 20.62 6.47
C TYR A 307 -6.39 19.77 7.40
N ALA A 308 -7.44 19.20 6.84
CA ALA A 308 -8.22 18.14 7.45
C ALA A 308 -8.64 17.18 6.36
N SER A 309 -8.40 15.90 6.54
CA SER A 309 -8.75 14.85 5.57
C SER A 309 -9.04 13.53 6.27
N SER A 310 -9.81 12.67 5.61
CA SER A 310 -10.04 11.29 6.08
C SER A 310 -9.63 10.27 5.02
N ASN A 311 -9.27 9.07 5.47
CA ASN A 311 -8.88 7.94 4.65
C ASN A 311 -9.46 6.64 5.21
N LEU A 312 -9.73 5.67 4.34
CA LEU A 312 -10.24 4.35 4.69
C LEU A 312 -9.13 3.29 4.57
N GLU A 313 -9.01 2.47 5.61
CA GLU A 313 -8.28 1.20 5.56
C GLU A 313 -9.30 0.08 5.30
N LYS A 314 -9.55 -0.15 4.01
CA LYS A 314 -10.70 -0.93 3.51
C LYS A 314 -10.77 -2.37 4.01
N MET A 315 -9.62 -3.01 4.24
CA MET A 315 -9.55 -4.40 4.71
C MET A 315 -9.67 -4.50 6.24
N LYS A 316 -9.35 -3.43 6.97
CA LYS A 316 -9.41 -3.39 8.43
C LYS A 316 -10.69 -2.78 8.99
N GLY A 317 -11.52 -2.19 8.13
CA GLY A 317 -12.70 -1.46 8.59
C GLY A 317 -12.32 -0.28 9.48
N LEU A 318 -11.37 0.56 9.05
CA LEU A 318 -10.96 1.75 9.77
C LEU A 318 -11.16 3.00 8.92
N LEU A 319 -11.65 4.08 9.56
CA LEU A 319 -11.62 5.41 9.00
C LEU A 319 -10.69 6.28 9.85
N LEU A 320 -9.67 6.86 9.21
CA LEU A 320 -8.63 7.64 9.86
C LEU A 320 -8.73 9.09 9.43
N VAL A 321 -8.87 10.02 10.37
CA VAL A 321 -8.85 11.47 10.15
C VAL A 321 -7.49 12.00 10.53
N SER A 322 -6.94 12.91 9.72
CA SER A 322 -5.69 13.62 9.98
C SER A 322 -5.88 15.12 9.79
N SER A 323 -5.42 15.92 10.76
CA SER A 323 -5.52 17.37 10.73
C SER A 323 -4.27 18.03 11.32
N GLY A 324 -3.85 19.14 10.70
CA GLY A 324 -2.77 19.99 11.21
C GLY A 324 -3.35 21.25 11.83
N ILE A 325 -3.17 21.47 13.13
CA ILE A 325 -3.84 22.49 13.92
C ILE A 325 -2.83 23.36 14.71
N GLU A 326 -3.27 24.54 15.14
CA GLU A 326 -2.60 25.26 16.21
C GLU A 326 -2.80 24.53 17.55
N PHE A 327 -1.81 24.56 18.44
CA PHE A 327 -1.86 23.79 19.69
C PHE A 327 -3.08 24.17 20.56
N GLY A 328 -3.40 25.45 20.67
CA GLY A 328 -4.55 25.95 21.43
C GLY A 328 -5.91 25.64 20.82
N GLN A 329 -5.97 25.11 19.58
CA GLN A 329 -7.23 24.82 18.90
C GLN A 329 -7.64 23.35 19.01
N TYR A 330 -6.91 22.52 19.75
CA TYR A 330 -7.16 21.09 19.87
C TYR A 330 -8.63 20.74 20.14
N GLN A 331 -9.21 21.32 21.19
CA GLN A 331 -10.59 21.02 21.59
C GLN A 331 -11.60 21.44 20.52
N GLN A 332 -11.44 22.66 19.98
CA GLN A 332 -12.36 23.18 18.96
C GLN A 332 -12.29 22.40 17.65
N ALA A 333 -11.08 22.02 17.21
CA ALA A 333 -10.88 21.25 15.99
C ALA A 333 -11.47 19.86 16.14
N ARG A 334 -11.21 19.16 17.26
CA ARG A 334 -11.76 17.85 17.55
C ARG A 334 -13.30 17.87 17.57
N ASP A 335 -13.88 18.81 18.31
CA ASP A 335 -15.33 18.90 18.45
C ASP A 335 -16.00 19.25 17.12
N GLU A 336 -15.38 20.12 16.30
CA GLU A 336 -15.89 20.43 14.97
C GLU A 336 -15.80 19.23 14.02
N ILE A 337 -14.69 18.48 14.02
CA ILE A 337 -14.56 17.23 13.21
C ILE A 337 -15.70 16.26 13.58
N LEU A 338 -15.95 16.06 14.86
CA LEU A 338 -17.03 15.19 15.33
C LEU A 338 -18.41 15.73 14.97
N ALA A 339 -18.62 17.05 15.05
CA ALA A 339 -19.88 17.68 14.63
C ALA A 339 -20.16 17.50 13.13
N GLN A 340 -19.12 17.54 12.29
CA GLN A 340 -19.26 17.26 10.86
C GLN A 340 -19.63 15.79 10.59
N LEU A 341 -19.09 14.84 11.36
CA LEU A 341 -19.51 13.45 11.27
C LEU A 341 -20.97 13.27 11.71
N GLU A 342 -21.39 13.93 12.80
CA GLU A 342 -22.79 13.91 13.23
C GLU A 342 -23.74 14.48 12.17
N ALA A 343 -23.35 15.51 11.43
CA ALA A 343 -24.12 16.02 10.31
C ALA A 343 -24.29 14.95 9.21
N VAL A 344 -23.23 14.20 8.87
CA VAL A 344 -23.34 13.09 7.90
C VAL A 344 -24.27 11.98 8.41
N ARG A 345 -24.18 11.62 9.73
CA ARG A 345 -25.04 10.62 10.39
C ARG A 345 -26.54 10.99 10.30
N ARG A 346 -26.86 12.26 10.41
CA ARG A 346 -28.25 12.78 10.27
C ARG A 346 -28.68 12.94 8.83
N GLY A 347 -27.83 12.64 7.83
CA GLY A 347 -28.12 12.84 6.42
C GLY A 347 -28.11 14.32 5.99
N GLU A 348 -27.51 15.20 6.78
CA GLU A 348 -27.37 16.64 6.48
C GLU A 348 -26.28 16.84 5.43
N MET A 349 -26.61 16.48 4.19
CA MET A 349 -25.76 16.62 3.01
C MET A 349 -26.59 17.28 1.90
N GLU A 350 -26.05 18.32 1.32
CA GLU A 350 -26.65 18.93 0.13
C GLU A 350 -26.42 18.05 -1.11
N ASP A 351 -27.30 18.16 -2.11
CA ASP A 351 -27.17 17.36 -3.34
C ASP A 351 -25.84 17.58 -4.05
N TRP A 352 -25.33 18.79 -4.04
CA TRP A 352 -24.05 19.11 -4.66
C TRP A 352 -22.84 18.49 -3.90
N GLU A 353 -22.92 18.31 -2.58
CA GLU A 353 -21.88 17.63 -1.78
C GLU A 353 -21.80 16.15 -2.19
N LEU A 354 -22.96 15.48 -2.23
CA LEU A 354 -23.06 14.08 -2.60
C LEU A 354 -22.61 13.84 -4.05
N GLU A 355 -23.14 14.64 -5.00
CA GLU A 355 -22.80 14.50 -6.41
C GLU A 355 -21.36 14.94 -6.72
N GLY A 356 -20.83 15.93 -6.02
CA GLY A 356 -19.44 16.36 -6.11
C GLY A 356 -18.47 15.26 -5.62
N ALA A 357 -18.77 14.64 -4.48
CA ALA A 357 -18.04 13.50 -3.96
C ALA A 357 -18.05 12.31 -4.92
N ARG A 358 -19.24 11.96 -5.46
CA ARG A 358 -19.42 10.89 -6.44
C ARG A 358 -18.58 11.10 -7.70
N ARG A 359 -18.66 12.29 -8.30
CA ARG A 359 -17.88 12.64 -9.49
C ARG A 359 -16.37 12.56 -9.23
N THR A 360 -15.93 13.03 -8.06
CA THR A 360 -14.53 12.99 -7.67
C THR A 360 -14.03 11.54 -7.55
N LEU A 361 -14.80 10.67 -6.89
CA LEU A 361 -14.46 9.26 -6.75
C LEU A 361 -14.41 8.53 -8.10
N ILE A 362 -15.47 8.70 -8.93
CA ILE A 362 -15.55 8.09 -10.27
C ILE A 362 -14.38 8.56 -11.15
N GLY A 363 -14.11 9.87 -11.15
CA GLY A 363 -12.96 10.43 -11.86
C GLY A 363 -11.63 9.88 -11.38
N GLY A 364 -11.46 9.76 -10.06
CA GLY A 364 -10.28 9.15 -9.42
C GLY A 364 -10.08 7.70 -9.84
N HIS A 365 -11.12 6.87 -9.77
CA HIS A 365 -11.05 5.48 -10.21
C HIS A 365 -10.72 5.35 -11.71
N ARG A 366 -11.37 6.13 -12.57
CA ARG A 366 -11.07 6.09 -13.99
C ARG A 366 -9.69 6.59 -14.36
N SER A 367 -9.17 7.60 -13.63
CA SER A 367 -7.80 8.08 -13.85
C SER A 367 -6.72 7.03 -13.50
N THR A 368 -7.06 6.01 -12.71
CA THR A 368 -6.18 4.86 -12.47
C THR A 368 -5.83 4.12 -13.77
N LEU A 369 -6.75 4.11 -14.74
CA LEU A 369 -6.53 3.50 -16.06
C LEU A 369 -5.49 4.24 -16.92
N ASP A 370 -5.04 5.42 -16.49
CA ASP A 370 -4.07 6.26 -17.19
C ASP A 370 -2.65 6.14 -16.63
N ASP A 371 -2.45 5.31 -15.59
CA ASP A 371 -1.17 5.13 -14.91
C ASP A 371 -0.96 3.64 -14.61
N GLN A 372 0.09 3.05 -15.18
CA GLN A 372 0.38 1.62 -15.05
C GLN A 372 0.69 1.21 -13.61
N SER A 373 1.38 2.07 -12.84
CA SER A 373 1.74 1.77 -11.45
C SER A 373 0.54 1.87 -10.50
N ARG A 374 -0.37 2.83 -10.74
CA ARG A 374 -1.65 2.92 -10.01
C ARG A 374 -2.56 1.76 -10.32
N LEU A 375 -2.56 1.31 -11.56
CA LEU A 375 -3.34 0.15 -11.99
C LEU A 375 -2.79 -1.15 -11.37
N GLU A 376 -1.49 -1.29 -11.28
CA GLU A 376 -0.84 -2.38 -10.53
C GLU A 376 -1.21 -2.33 -9.04
N GLU A 377 -1.10 -1.16 -8.41
CA GLU A 377 -1.43 -0.96 -6.99
C GLU A 377 -2.90 -1.28 -6.69
N PHE A 378 -3.80 -0.94 -7.62
CA PHE A 378 -5.21 -1.30 -7.57
C PHE A 378 -5.40 -2.83 -7.59
N TRP A 379 -4.81 -3.52 -8.56
CA TRP A 379 -4.96 -4.96 -8.70
C TRP A 379 -4.26 -5.74 -7.59
N LEU A 380 -3.10 -5.29 -7.13
CA LEU A 380 -2.45 -5.87 -5.96
C LEU A 380 -3.35 -5.76 -4.71
N GLY A 381 -4.05 -4.63 -4.57
CA GLY A 381 -5.02 -4.44 -3.50
C GLY A 381 -6.25 -5.34 -3.61
N GLN A 382 -6.69 -5.68 -4.82
CA GLN A 382 -7.76 -6.67 -5.06
C GLN A 382 -7.26 -8.08 -4.73
N THR A 383 -6.08 -8.46 -5.23
CA THR A 383 -5.47 -9.76 -4.93
C THR A 383 -5.29 -9.99 -3.43
N ALA A 384 -4.73 -9.01 -2.70
CA ALA A 384 -4.52 -9.12 -1.26
C ALA A 384 -5.83 -9.22 -0.46
N ALA A 385 -6.93 -8.71 -1.01
CA ALA A 385 -8.26 -8.85 -0.43
C ALA A 385 -9.00 -10.12 -0.90
N GLY A 386 -8.41 -10.94 -1.77
CA GLY A 386 -9.10 -12.08 -2.38
C GLY A 386 -10.26 -11.68 -3.31
N LEU A 387 -10.21 -10.45 -3.84
CA LEU A 387 -11.23 -9.89 -4.74
C LEU A 387 -10.70 -9.81 -6.19
N ASP A 388 -11.63 -9.76 -7.13
CA ASP A 388 -11.32 -9.55 -8.56
C ASP A 388 -12.24 -8.49 -9.21
N THR A 389 -12.81 -7.61 -8.38
CA THR A 389 -13.72 -6.55 -8.79
C THR A 389 -12.98 -5.50 -9.63
N GLY A 390 -13.46 -5.25 -10.84
CA GLY A 390 -12.88 -4.28 -11.76
C GLY A 390 -13.25 -2.83 -11.44
N ILE A 391 -12.52 -1.88 -12.05
CA ILE A 391 -12.74 -0.43 -11.81
C ILE A 391 -14.15 0.00 -12.20
N GLU A 392 -14.69 -0.44 -13.35
CA GLU A 392 -16.02 -0.03 -13.79
C GLU A 392 -17.11 -0.63 -12.89
N GLU A 393 -16.92 -1.81 -12.34
CA GLU A 393 -17.86 -2.41 -11.38
C GLU A 393 -17.89 -1.61 -10.07
N LEU A 394 -16.73 -1.18 -9.57
CA LEU A 394 -16.67 -0.26 -8.42
C LEU A 394 -17.37 1.07 -8.74
N VAL A 395 -17.17 1.61 -9.94
CA VAL A 395 -17.85 2.83 -10.41
C VAL A 395 -19.35 2.66 -10.43
N GLU A 396 -19.88 1.55 -10.92
CA GLU A 396 -21.33 1.27 -10.91
C GLU A 396 -21.87 1.16 -9.47
N GLY A 397 -21.13 0.51 -8.57
CA GLY A 397 -21.48 0.49 -7.14
C GLY A 397 -21.60 1.90 -6.55
N LEU A 398 -20.65 2.79 -6.84
CA LEU A 398 -20.68 4.17 -6.35
C LEU A 398 -21.84 5.00 -6.93
N LYS A 399 -22.22 4.77 -8.19
CA LYS A 399 -23.38 5.45 -8.82
C LYS A 399 -24.70 5.11 -8.13
N ALA A 400 -24.84 3.89 -7.64
CA ALA A 400 -26.08 3.41 -7.03
C ALA A 400 -26.30 3.90 -5.59
N VAL A 401 -25.26 4.40 -4.91
CA VAL A 401 -25.32 4.79 -3.49
C VAL A 401 -26.28 5.97 -3.28
N THR A 402 -27.21 5.86 -2.33
CA THR A 402 -28.15 6.92 -1.93
C THR A 402 -27.63 7.71 -0.72
N ARG A 403 -28.25 8.85 -0.42
CA ARG A 403 -27.98 9.66 0.77
C ARG A 403 -28.24 8.87 2.05
N GLU A 404 -29.32 8.12 2.10
CA GLU A 404 -29.72 7.30 3.25
C GLU A 404 -28.70 6.21 3.55
N GLN A 405 -28.13 5.59 2.50
CA GLN A 405 -27.06 4.61 2.64
C GLN A 405 -25.78 5.24 3.19
N VAL A 406 -25.43 6.45 2.73
CA VAL A 406 -24.28 7.21 3.25
C VAL A 406 -24.47 7.53 4.73
N ALA A 407 -25.68 7.99 5.13
CA ALA A 407 -25.99 8.26 6.52
C ALA A 407 -25.97 6.99 7.38
N ALA A 408 -26.50 5.87 6.87
CA ALA A 408 -26.48 4.58 7.55
C ALA A 408 -25.05 4.06 7.77
N ALA A 409 -24.16 4.20 6.77
CA ALA A 409 -22.75 3.86 6.93
C ALA A 409 -22.05 4.76 7.98
N ALA A 410 -22.36 6.07 7.98
CA ALA A 410 -21.82 7.00 8.97
C ALA A 410 -22.27 6.66 10.40
N GLN A 411 -23.51 6.17 10.58
CA GLN A 411 -24.03 5.76 11.90
C GLN A 411 -23.27 4.58 12.51
N LYS A 412 -22.64 3.72 11.68
CA LYS A 412 -21.82 2.60 12.14
C LYS A 412 -20.40 3.02 12.57
N LEU A 413 -19.98 4.25 12.30
CA LEU A 413 -18.66 4.72 12.68
C LEU A 413 -18.59 4.95 14.19
N GLU A 414 -17.65 4.30 14.87
CA GLU A 414 -17.41 4.43 16.31
C GLU A 414 -16.02 5.01 16.55
N LEU A 415 -15.92 6.12 17.30
CA LEU A 415 -14.63 6.71 17.66
C LEU A 415 -13.87 5.77 18.59
N ASP A 416 -12.70 5.32 18.15
CA ASP A 416 -11.85 4.38 18.88
C ASP A 416 -10.72 5.10 19.61
N THR A 417 -9.92 5.90 18.89
CA THR A 417 -8.72 6.53 19.43
C THR A 417 -8.57 7.95 18.89
N VAL A 418 -8.15 8.85 19.78
CA VAL A 418 -7.71 10.20 19.43
C VAL A 418 -6.23 10.32 19.82
N TYR A 419 -5.41 10.68 18.85
CA TYR A 419 -3.98 10.93 19.04
C TYR A 419 -3.65 12.39 18.75
N PHE A 420 -2.94 13.03 19.66
CA PHE A 420 -2.50 14.41 19.51
C PHE A 420 -0.99 14.54 19.70
N LEU A 421 -0.29 14.90 18.62
CA LEU A 421 1.11 15.29 18.68
C LEU A 421 1.18 16.79 18.97
N ASN A 422 1.62 17.12 20.17
CA ASN A 422 1.68 18.47 20.69
C ASN A 422 3.12 19.00 20.69
N GLY A 423 3.29 20.33 20.83
CA GLY A 423 4.58 20.96 21.06
C GLY A 423 5.16 20.68 22.44
N LYS A 424 6.50 20.74 22.58
CA LYS A 424 7.18 20.59 23.88
C LYS A 424 6.86 21.73 24.84
N GLU A 425 6.56 22.91 24.31
CA GLU A 425 6.29 24.18 25.06
C GLU A 425 4.83 24.60 24.89
N GLY A 426 3.90 23.66 24.83
CA GLY A 426 2.47 23.93 24.72
C GLY A 426 1.74 23.94 26.06
#